data_23819bca068e8ff448a34eb77c5129e0
#
_entry.id   23819bca068e8ff448a34eb77c5129e0
#
_cell.length_a   1.000
_cell.length_b   1.000
_cell.length_c   1.000
_cell.angle_alpha   90.00
_cell.angle_beta   90.00
_cell.angle_gamma   90.00
#
_symmetry.space_group_name_H-M   'P 1'
#
loop_
_entity.id
_entity.type
_entity.pdbx_description
1 polymer ?
#
loop_
_entity_poly.entity_id
_entity_poly.type
_entity_poly.pdbx_seq_one_letter_code
_entity_poly.pdbx_strand_id
1 'polypeptide(L)'
;MPIFTLNTNVKATDVPSDFLSSISTLIGDMLSKPESYVAVHINTDQQLSFGGSTNPAAFGTLMSIGGIEASRNRDHSNKLFDHINKKLGIPKNRMYIHFVNLRGSDVGWNESNMKIVPFYLINTVCNDSAVDFSTQLRGFCKF
;
A
#
# COMPACT_ATOMS: atom_id res chain seq x y z
N MET A 1 -2.01 -5.03 -6.12
CA MET A 1 -1.41 -5.33 -4.80
C MET A 1 -0.62 -4.12 -4.34
N PRO A 2 -1.09 -3.39 -3.34
CA PRO A 2 -0.30 -2.33 -2.70
C PRO A 2 0.59 -2.88 -1.58
N ILE A 3 1.82 -2.37 -1.49
CA ILE A 3 2.71 -2.62 -0.35
C ILE A 3 3.15 -1.26 0.18
N PHE A 4 2.93 -1.00 1.46
CA PHE A 4 3.37 0.21 2.12
C PHE A 4 4.34 -0.13 3.24
N THR A 5 5.53 0.44 3.19
CA THR A 5 6.53 0.35 4.26
C THR A 5 6.81 1.72 4.81
N LEU A 6 6.78 1.87 6.12
CA LEU A 6 7.13 3.10 6.83
C LEU A 6 8.28 2.84 7.81
N ASN A 7 9.33 3.63 7.73
CA ASN A 7 10.43 3.64 8.67
C ASN A 7 10.36 4.93 9.48
N THR A 8 10.43 4.82 10.81
CA THR A 8 10.31 5.97 11.70
C THR A 8 11.13 5.81 12.98
N ASN A 9 11.56 6.90 13.56
CA ASN A 9 12.18 6.94 14.89
C ASN A 9 11.17 7.08 16.04
N VAL A 10 9.87 7.07 15.74
CA VAL A 10 8.83 6.97 16.76
C VAL A 10 8.93 5.60 17.44
N LYS A 11 8.74 5.57 18.75
CA LYS A 11 8.80 4.32 19.54
C LYS A 11 7.60 3.42 19.23
N ALA A 12 7.82 2.11 19.26
CA ALA A 12 6.74 1.12 19.11
C ALA A 12 5.60 1.33 20.11
N THR A 13 5.92 1.75 21.33
CA THR A 13 4.95 2.04 22.40
C THR A 13 4.03 3.21 22.09
N ASP A 14 4.44 4.13 21.21
CA ASP A 14 3.72 5.36 20.86
C ASP A 14 2.88 5.17 19.59
N VAL A 15 2.94 4.00 18.96
CA VAL A 15 2.13 3.66 17.79
C VAL A 15 0.74 3.18 18.25
N PRO A 16 -0.34 3.85 17.84
CA PRO A 16 -1.69 3.40 18.17
C PRO A 16 -1.97 1.98 17.65
N SER A 17 -2.70 1.20 18.43
CA SER A 17 -3.02 -0.21 18.08
C SER A 17 -3.81 -0.34 16.77
N ASP A 18 -4.54 0.69 16.36
CA ASP A 18 -5.32 0.75 15.12
C ASP A 18 -4.55 1.34 13.93
N PHE A 19 -3.25 1.66 14.09
CA PHE A 19 -2.47 2.30 13.03
C PHE A 19 -2.41 1.45 11.77
N LEU A 20 -2.05 0.16 11.91
CA LEU A 20 -1.90 -0.73 10.75
C LEU A 20 -3.23 -0.95 10.01
N SER A 21 -4.31 -1.17 10.74
CA SER A 21 -5.63 -1.36 10.12
C SER A 21 -6.13 -0.09 9.44
N SER A 22 -6.02 1.05 10.10
CA SER A 22 -6.51 2.32 9.55
C SER A 22 -5.75 2.79 8.31
N ILE A 23 -4.43 2.60 8.27
CA ILE A 23 -3.64 2.95 7.08
C ILE A 23 -3.82 1.94 5.94
N SER A 24 -4.06 0.66 6.26
CA SER A 24 -4.41 -0.38 5.28
C SER A 24 -5.71 -0.02 4.55
N THR A 25 -6.76 0.30 5.29
CA THR A 25 -8.04 0.76 4.72
C THR A 25 -7.85 2.01 3.86
N LEU A 26 -7.12 3.02 4.38
CA LEU A 26 -6.82 4.24 3.62
C LEU A 26 -6.13 3.95 2.28
N ILE A 27 -5.14 3.06 2.27
CA ILE A 27 -4.40 2.71 1.04
C ILE A 27 -5.30 1.96 0.05
N GLY A 28 -6.12 1.04 0.53
CA GLY A 28 -7.11 0.34 -0.30
C GLY A 28 -8.04 1.33 -1.01
N ASP A 29 -8.62 2.25 -0.24
CA ASP A 29 -9.56 3.25 -0.76
C ASP A 29 -8.89 4.21 -1.75
N MET A 30 -7.74 4.78 -1.40
CA MET A 30 -7.08 5.78 -2.26
C MET A 30 -6.55 5.20 -3.58
N LEU A 31 -6.19 3.92 -3.60
CA LEU A 31 -5.75 3.22 -4.81
C LEU A 31 -6.88 2.47 -5.52
N SER A 32 -8.09 2.47 -4.95
CA SER A 32 -9.25 1.69 -5.43
C SER A 32 -8.87 0.20 -5.57
N LYS A 33 -8.27 -0.36 -4.53
CA LYS A 33 -7.88 -1.78 -4.46
C LYS A 33 -8.57 -2.43 -3.26
N PRO A 34 -8.98 -3.71 -3.39
CA PRO A 34 -9.47 -4.46 -2.23
C PRO A 34 -8.43 -4.50 -1.12
N GLU A 35 -8.84 -4.23 0.12
CA GLU A 35 -7.94 -4.22 1.29
C GLU A 35 -7.25 -5.57 1.51
N SER A 36 -7.89 -6.67 1.09
CA SER A 36 -7.31 -8.02 1.14
C SER A 36 -5.98 -8.18 0.37
N TYR A 37 -5.65 -7.24 -0.50
CA TYR A 37 -4.38 -7.20 -1.22
C TYR A 37 -3.39 -6.18 -0.69
N VAL A 38 -3.74 -5.43 0.36
CA VAL A 38 -2.87 -4.40 0.94
C VAL A 38 -1.96 -5.01 1.98
N ALA A 39 -0.66 -4.83 1.83
CA ALA A 39 0.32 -5.17 2.84
C ALA A 39 0.89 -3.88 3.44
N VAL A 40 0.92 -3.79 4.78
CA VAL A 40 1.46 -2.66 5.52
C VAL A 40 2.53 -3.14 6.49
N HIS A 41 3.66 -2.45 6.50
CA HIS A 41 4.76 -2.70 7.42
C HIS A 41 5.25 -1.39 8.01
N ILE A 42 5.42 -1.35 9.33
CA ILE A 42 6.03 -0.23 10.03
C ILE A 42 7.28 -0.70 10.79
N ASN A 43 8.40 -0.01 10.57
CA ASN A 43 9.64 -0.17 11.32
C ASN A 43 9.78 1.01 12.27
N THR A 44 9.56 0.77 13.55
CA THR A 44 9.68 1.75 14.63
C THR A 44 11.06 1.74 15.22
N ASP A 45 11.34 2.67 16.16
CA ASP A 45 12.59 2.75 16.92
C ASP A 45 13.85 2.83 16.03
N GLN A 46 13.69 3.36 14.81
CA GLN A 46 14.82 3.46 13.88
C GLN A 46 15.75 4.62 14.27
N GLN A 47 17.05 4.41 14.09
CA GLN A 47 18.00 5.51 14.14
C GLN A 47 17.89 6.33 12.86
N LEU A 48 17.18 7.44 12.93
CA LEU A 48 16.84 8.26 11.79
C LEU A 48 17.11 9.74 12.09
N SER A 49 17.81 10.41 11.19
CA SER A 49 17.99 11.84 11.18
C SER A 49 17.33 12.43 9.94
N PHE A 50 16.63 13.52 10.11
CA PHE A 50 16.00 14.28 9.02
C PHE A 50 16.35 15.76 9.17
N GLY A 51 16.99 16.34 8.18
CA GLY A 51 17.43 17.74 8.23
C GLY A 51 18.40 18.04 9.39
N GLY A 52 19.28 17.08 9.73
CA GLY A 52 20.24 17.21 10.83
C GLY A 52 19.65 17.06 12.24
N SER A 53 18.38 16.68 12.37
CA SER A 53 17.69 16.53 13.65
C SER A 53 17.12 15.14 13.81
N THR A 54 17.12 14.62 15.05
CA THR A 54 16.53 13.33 15.44
C THR A 54 15.09 13.46 15.99
N ASN A 55 14.48 14.63 15.86
CA ASN A 55 13.06 14.81 16.16
C ASN A 55 12.20 13.83 15.33
N PRO A 56 10.95 13.55 15.71
CA PRO A 56 10.08 12.61 15.00
C PRO A 56 10.08 12.84 13.49
N ALA A 57 10.41 11.79 12.75
CA ALA A 57 10.50 11.81 11.29
C ALA A 57 10.18 10.43 10.72
N ALA A 58 9.90 10.37 9.43
CA ALA A 58 9.64 9.11 8.73
C ALA A 58 10.04 9.18 7.26
N PHE A 59 10.36 8.02 6.69
CA PHE A 59 10.36 7.83 5.25
C PHE A 59 9.68 6.52 4.91
N GLY A 60 8.87 6.53 3.87
CA GLY A 60 8.10 5.38 3.45
C GLY A 60 8.20 5.12 1.97
N THR A 61 7.75 3.94 1.58
CA THR A 61 7.60 3.56 0.18
C THR A 61 6.23 2.95 -0.02
N LEU A 62 5.48 3.49 -0.98
CA LEU A 62 4.23 2.90 -1.45
C LEU A 62 4.45 2.33 -2.84
N MET A 63 4.35 1.01 -2.95
CA MET A 63 4.45 0.28 -4.20
C MET A 63 3.07 -0.27 -4.57
N SER A 64 2.69 -0.19 -5.85
CA SER A 64 1.44 -0.79 -6.33
C SER A 64 1.53 -1.10 -7.82
N ILE A 65 0.81 -2.12 -8.24
CA ILE A 65 0.55 -2.40 -9.65
C ILE A 65 -0.62 -1.50 -10.08
N GLY A 66 -0.30 -0.39 -10.75
CA GLY A 66 -1.27 0.64 -11.12
C GLY A 66 -1.75 1.50 -9.94
N GLY A 67 -2.40 2.60 -10.27
CA GLY A 67 -2.89 3.59 -9.31
C GLY A 67 -1.83 4.59 -8.83
N ILE A 68 -0.58 4.42 -9.22
CA ILE A 68 0.54 5.32 -8.92
C ILE A 68 0.94 6.04 -10.21
N GLU A 69 0.64 7.33 -10.27
CA GLU A 69 0.89 8.20 -11.41
C GLU A 69 1.21 9.61 -10.91
N ALA A 70 2.02 10.35 -11.66
CA ALA A 70 2.41 11.71 -11.28
C ALA A 70 1.22 12.63 -10.97
N SER A 71 0.12 12.49 -11.73
CA SER A 71 -1.13 13.23 -11.53
C SER A 71 -1.85 12.92 -10.22
N ARG A 72 -1.69 11.71 -9.68
CA ARG A 72 -2.35 11.21 -8.46
C ARG A 72 -1.47 11.26 -7.22
N ASN A 73 -0.14 11.19 -7.39
CA ASN A 73 0.81 11.07 -6.27
C ASN A 73 0.73 12.24 -5.29
N ARG A 74 0.36 13.44 -5.77
CA ARG A 74 0.16 14.60 -4.89
C ARG A 74 -1.01 14.36 -3.92
N ASP A 75 -2.14 13.85 -4.41
CA ASP A 75 -3.30 13.54 -3.58
C ASP A 75 -2.99 12.38 -2.63
N HIS A 76 -2.30 11.34 -3.11
CA HIS A 76 -1.83 10.24 -2.28
C HIS A 76 -0.91 10.72 -1.16
N SER A 77 0.03 11.62 -1.46
CA SER A 77 0.91 12.22 -0.45
C SER A 77 0.11 12.96 0.63
N ASN A 78 -0.84 13.81 0.22
CA ASN A 78 -1.65 14.58 1.15
C ASN A 78 -2.39 13.64 2.13
N LYS A 79 -3.06 12.62 1.63
CA LYS A 79 -3.82 11.67 2.45
C LYS A 79 -2.93 10.88 3.41
N LEU A 80 -1.79 10.39 2.93
CA LEU A 80 -0.85 9.63 3.77
C LEU A 80 -0.20 10.52 4.83
N PHE A 81 0.24 11.72 4.46
CA PHE A 81 0.87 12.67 5.41
C PHE A 81 -0.12 13.11 6.48
N ASP A 82 -1.38 13.39 6.13
CA ASP A 82 -2.42 13.72 7.09
C ASP A 82 -2.66 12.58 8.09
N HIS A 83 -2.77 11.36 7.59
CA HIS A 83 -2.99 10.18 8.42
C HIS A 83 -1.82 9.89 9.36
N ILE A 84 -0.58 9.91 8.84
CA ILE A 84 0.64 9.67 9.62
C ILE A 84 0.83 10.77 10.67
N ASN A 85 0.65 12.03 10.30
CA ASN A 85 0.73 13.15 11.25
C ASN A 85 -0.30 13.01 12.37
N LYS A 86 -1.56 12.70 12.04
CA LYS A 86 -2.64 12.54 13.01
C LYS A 86 -2.40 11.37 13.95
N LYS A 87 -1.87 10.26 13.46
CA LYS A 87 -1.71 9.02 14.24
C LYS A 87 -0.38 8.94 15.00
N LEU A 88 0.70 9.42 14.41
CA LEU A 88 2.06 9.28 14.95
C LEU A 88 2.67 10.61 15.41
N GLY A 89 1.99 11.74 15.18
CA GLY A 89 2.52 13.05 15.56
C GLY A 89 3.73 13.52 14.76
N ILE A 90 4.05 12.88 13.62
CA ILE A 90 5.18 13.26 12.79
C ILE A 90 4.80 14.47 11.94
N PRO A 91 5.55 15.58 11.99
CA PRO A 91 5.27 16.75 11.15
C PRO A 91 5.36 16.41 9.66
N LYS A 92 4.44 16.94 8.84
CA LYS A 92 4.38 16.66 7.39
C LYS A 92 5.66 17.03 6.63
N ASN A 93 6.37 18.06 7.09
CA ASN A 93 7.65 18.51 6.53
C ASN A 93 8.85 17.67 7.00
N ARG A 94 8.59 16.62 7.76
CA ARG A 94 9.61 15.67 8.22
C ARG A 94 9.35 14.25 7.76
N MET A 95 8.70 14.13 6.59
CA MET A 95 8.41 12.85 5.98
C MET A 95 8.70 12.87 4.49
N TYR A 96 9.18 11.73 3.98
CA TYR A 96 9.20 11.43 2.54
C TYR A 96 8.44 10.15 2.28
N ILE A 97 7.70 10.10 1.17
CA ILE A 97 7.10 8.88 0.65
C ILE A 97 7.52 8.72 -0.81
N HIS A 98 8.15 7.60 -1.09
CA HIS A 98 8.52 7.19 -2.43
C HIS A 98 7.39 6.36 -3.05
N PHE A 99 6.96 6.72 -4.25
CA PHE A 99 5.91 6.03 -5.00
C PHE A 99 6.54 5.18 -6.10
N VAL A 100 6.20 3.89 -6.13
CA VAL A 100 6.74 2.94 -7.13
C VAL A 100 5.60 2.24 -7.83
N ASN A 101 5.47 2.49 -9.14
CA ASN A 101 4.53 1.73 -9.98
C ASN A 101 5.20 0.43 -10.44
N LEU A 102 4.64 -0.71 -10.01
CA LEU A 102 5.17 -2.03 -10.30
C LEU A 102 4.52 -2.63 -11.55
N ARG A 103 5.29 -3.45 -12.28
CA ARG A 103 4.72 -4.33 -13.30
C ARG A 103 4.23 -5.61 -12.63
N GLY A 104 3.08 -6.12 -13.07
CA GLY A 104 2.53 -7.37 -12.53
C GLY A 104 3.46 -8.57 -12.71
N SER A 105 4.30 -8.57 -13.74
CA SER A 105 5.32 -9.59 -13.98
C SER A 105 6.43 -9.64 -12.92
N ASP A 106 6.62 -8.53 -12.19
CA ASP A 106 7.71 -8.38 -11.23
C ASP A 106 7.26 -8.70 -9.79
N VAL A 107 6.00 -9.12 -9.64
CA VAL A 107 5.39 -9.43 -8.34
C VAL A 107 4.87 -10.86 -8.33
N GLY A 108 5.46 -11.70 -7.47
CA GLY A 108 4.98 -13.06 -7.21
C GLY A 108 3.84 -13.05 -6.19
N TRP A 109 2.80 -13.85 -6.44
CA TRP A 109 1.70 -14.08 -5.52
C TRP A 109 1.07 -15.44 -5.81
N ASN A 110 0.82 -16.23 -4.75
CA ASN A 110 0.15 -17.52 -4.84
C ASN A 110 0.74 -18.42 -5.96
N GLU A 111 2.06 -18.65 -5.90
CA GLU A 111 2.82 -19.51 -6.82
C GLU A 111 2.85 -19.04 -8.30
N SER A 112 2.39 -17.82 -8.58
CA SER A 112 2.41 -17.22 -9.92
C SER A 112 2.76 -15.75 -9.87
N ASN A 113 2.92 -15.12 -11.04
CA ASN A 113 3.05 -13.67 -11.11
C ASN A 113 1.67 -13.00 -11.09
N MET A 114 1.60 -11.81 -10.50
CA MET A 114 0.37 -11.02 -10.53
C MET A 114 0.07 -10.58 -11.97
N LYS A 115 -0.87 -11.25 -12.62
CA LYS A 115 -1.41 -10.76 -13.88
C LYS A 115 -2.25 -9.52 -13.60
N ILE A 116 -2.24 -8.55 -14.52
CA ILE A 116 -3.18 -7.43 -14.50
C ILE A 116 -4.55 -8.03 -14.79
N VAL A 117 -5.30 -8.37 -13.75
CA VAL A 117 -6.72 -8.72 -13.91
C VAL A 117 -7.43 -7.38 -14.10
N PRO A 118 -8.16 -7.17 -15.20
CA PRO A 118 -8.94 -5.95 -15.37
C PRO A 118 -9.85 -5.73 -14.18
N PHE A 119 -9.91 -4.49 -13.69
CA PHE A 119 -10.60 -4.10 -12.44
C PHE A 119 -12.06 -4.57 -12.34
N TYR A 120 -12.76 -4.72 -13.47
CA TYR A 120 -14.14 -5.22 -13.51
C TYR A 120 -14.27 -6.71 -13.13
N LEU A 121 -13.22 -7.51 -13.27
CA LEU A 121 -13.25 -8.92 -12.89
C LEU A 121 -13.00 -9.15 -11.39
N ILE A 122 -12.37 -8.20 -10.70
CA ILE A 122 -12.09 -8.29 -9.26
C ILE A 122 -13.39 -8.16 -8.45
N ASN A 123 -14.31 -7.31 -8.88
CA ASN A 123 -15.60 -7.10 -8.20
C ASN A 123 -16.59 -8.26 -8.38
N THR A 124 -16.39 -9.11 -9.38
CA THR A 124 -17.26 -10.28 -9.63
C THR A 124 -16.84 -11.49 -8.78
N VAL A 125 -15.58 -11.59 -8.39
CA VAL A 125 -15.03 -12.74 -7.64
C VAL A 125 -15.21 -12.59 -6.12
N CYS A 126 -15.42 -11.37 -5.61
CA CYS A 126 -15.60 -11.15 -4.17
C CYS A 126 -17.00 -11.48 -3.65
N ASN A 127 -17.97 -11.76 -4.53
CA ASN A 127 -19.35 -12.06 -4.13
C ASN A 127 -19.75 -13.54 -4.19
N ASP A 128 -18.89 -14.43 -4.70
CA ASP A 128 -19.19 -15.87 -4.70
C ASP A 128 -18.11 -16.63 -3.94
N SER A 129 -18.51 -17.17 -2.80
CA SER A 129 -17.80 -18.21 -2.07
C SER A 129 -17.63 -19.43 -2.97
N ALA A 130 -16.39 -19.81 -3.25
CA ALA A 130 -15.96 -21.02 -3.94
C ALA A 130 -16.24 -21.08 -5.46
N VAL A 131 -15.39 -20.44 -6.25
CA VAL A 131 -15.20 -20.84 -7.65
C VAL A 131 -13.72 -21.17 -7.88
N ASP A 132 -13.50 -22.45 -8.20
CA ASP A 132 -12.19 -22.99 -8.55
C ASP A 132 -11.64 -22.27 -9.79
N PHE A 133 -10.53 -21.56 -9.61
CA PHE A 133 -9.85 -20.75 -10.64
C PHE A 133 -9.31 -21.57 -11.82
N SER A 134 -9.27 -22.90 -11.70
CA SER A 134 -8.69 -23.78 -12.72
C SER A 134 -9.61 -24.01 -13.92
N THR A 135 -10.91 -23.78 -13.77
CA THR A 135 -11.91 -24.15 -14.78
C THR A 135 -12.29 -23.00 -15.71
N GLN A 136 -12.13 -21.72 -15.30
CA GLN A 136 -12.52 -20.58 -16.12
C GLN A 136 -11.49 -20.13 -17.16
N LEU A 137 -10.24 -20.60 -17.08
CA LEU A 137 -9.19 -20.22 -18.05
C LEU A 137 -9.16 -21.10 -19.31
N ARG A 138 -9.98 -22.14 -19.41
CA ARG A 138 -10.01 -23.00 -20.60
C ARG A 138 -10.90 -22.52 -21.75
N GLY A 139 -11.67 -21.46 -21.52
CA GLY A 139 -12.63 -20.92 -22.51
C GLY A 139 -12.12 -19.81 -23.42
N PHE A 140 -10.94 -19.23 -23.17
CA PHE A 140 -10.44 -18.05 -23.89
C PHE A 140 -9.27 -18.32 -24.86
N CYS A 141 -8.93 -19.56 -25.13
CA CYS A 141 -7.96 -19.91 -26.16
C CYS A 141 -8.63 -20.58 -27.38
N LYS A 142 -9.53 -19.90 -28.03
CA LYS A 142 -9.92 -20.16 -29.44
C LYS A 142 -10.43 -18.84 -30.04
N PHE A 143 -9.54 -18.17 -30.68
CA PHE A 143 -9.60 -17.45 -31.97
C PHE A 143 -8.27 -16.75 -32.18
#